data_9a950b784fc001ae43d025939150c39b
#
_entry.id   9a950b784fc001ae43d025939150c39b
#
_cell.length_a   1.000
_cell.length_b   1.000
_cell.length_c   1.000
_cell.angle_alpha   90.00
_cell.angle_beta   90.00
_cell.angle_gamma   90.00
#
_symmetry.space_group_name_H-M   'P 1'
#
loop_
_entity.id
_entity.type
_entity.pdbx_description
1 polymer ?
#
loop_
_entity_poly.entity_id
_entity_poly.type
_entity_poly.pdbx_seq_one_letter_code
_entity_poly.pdbx_strand_id
1 'polypeptide(L)'
;MPYWKELLKGDPLPWLLEPDTVQPAIRYFTLRDILGHDNSNSEVKKAQAAIMSSGPVPVMLAAQQPEGYWNKPGPGYGPKYQGTIWSVIFLAQLGADGANPQVHTSCEYVLSHSIANNGGFSANGTPSAVIHCMAGNLGSALIDLGWSGDKRLQAALEWQARTITGEGIADSQNKDSVERYYKSGTTGPLFACSANAGLSCAWGAVKAMLALGKIPLSKRSPRIQSAIQQGTDFLLSRDPAVADYPFGPGSRINSSWFKFGYPIGYVTDVLQNLEVLVALRQAQHTRLTHKVNQCFKAGFEQAKL
;
A
#
# COMPACT_ATOMS: atom_id res chain seq x y z
N MET A 1 25.47 -15.55 8.94
CA MET A 1 24.39 -14.79 9.62
C MET A 1 24.04 -13.59 8.79
N PRO A 2 22.79 -13.12 8.77
CA PRO A 2 22.47 -11.91 8.03
C PRO A 2 23.23 -10.70 8.59
N TYR A 3 23.87 -9.92 7.73
CA TYR A 3 24.68 -8.74 8.06
C TYR A 3 23.96 -7.70 8.95
N TRP A 4 22.61 -7.60 8.83
CA TRP A 4 21.82 -6.63 9.61
C TRP A 4 21.92 -6.84 11.14
N LYS A 5 22.20 -8.05 11.63
CA LYS A 5 22.35 -8.33 13.07
C LYS A 5 23.52 -7.56 13.70
N GLU A 6 24.57 -7.32 12.93
CA GLU A 6 25.76 -6.59 13.38
C GLU A 6 25.48 -5.08 13.58
N LEU A 7 24.38 -4.58 12.98
CA LEU A 7 23.97 -3.19 13.11
C LEU A 7 23.11 -2.91 14.34
N LEU A 8 22.66 -3.95 15.04
CA LEU A 8 21.78 -3.83 16.19
C LEU A 8 22.55 -3.81 17.48
N LYS A 9 22.05 -3.03 18.46
CA LYS A 9 22.60 -3.01 19.84
C LYS A 9 22.25 -4.25 20.68
N GLY A 10 21.37 -5.12 20.18
CA GLY A 10 20.93 -6.36 20.80
C GLY A 10 20.17 -7.22 19.81
N ASP A 11 19.90 -8.48 20.14
CA ASP A 11 19.12 -9.38 19.30
C ASP A 11 17.62 -9.26 19.64
N PRO A 12 16.78 -8.69 18.75
CA PRO A 12 15.34 -8.57 18.98
C PRO A 12 14.57 -9.86 18.66
N LEU A 13 15.20 -10.85 18.02
CA LEU A 13 14.51 -12.03 17.52
C LEU A 13 13.81 -12.84 18.63
N PRO A 14 14.42 -13.08 19.82
CA PRO A 14 13.72 -13.80 20.87
C PRO A 14 12.35 -13.18 21.20
N TRP A 15 12.31 -11.85 21.36
CA TRP A 15 11.08 -11.10 21.62
C TRP A 15 10.10 -11.11 20.41
N LEU A 16 10.58 -10.88 19.20
CA LEU A 16 9.74 -10.87 17.99
C LEU A 16 9.14 -12.26 17.68
N LEU A 17 9.74 -13.33 18.16
CA LEU A 17 9.28 -14.70 17.94
C LEU A 17 8.41 -15.24 19.09
N GLU A 18 8.24 -14.49 20.16
CA GLU A 18 7.31 -14.89 21.24
C GLU A 18 5.88 -15.00 20.71
N PRO A 19 5.13 -16.04 21.11
CA PRO A 19 3.71 -16.11 20.81
C PRO A 19 2.96 -14.97 21.51
N ASP A 20 2.25 -14.18 20.73
CA ASP A 20 1.42 -13.08 21.22
C ASP A 20 -0.01 -13.24 20.68
N THR A 21 -0.98 -13.42 21.56
CA THR A 21 -2.40 -13.55 21.19
C THR A 21 -3.07 -12.22 20.87
N VAL A 22 -2.46 -11.10 21.24
CA VAL A 22 -2.97 -9.76 20.93
C VAL A 22 -2.43 -9.30 19.57
N GLN A 23 -1.14 -9.60 19.28
CA GLN A 23 -0.44 -9.20 18.06
C GLN A 23 0.21 -10.40 17.34
N PRO A 24 -0.55 -11.43 16.95
CA PRO A 24 0.02 -12.66 16.37
C PRO A 24 0.76 -12.43 15.04
N ALA A 25 0.46 -11.35 14.34
CA ALA A 25 1.11 -10.96 13.09
C ALA A 25 2.62 -10.69 13.24
N ILE A 26 3.09 -10.25 14.41
CA ILE A 26 4.51 -9.96 14.66
C ILE A 26 5.37 -11.20 14.40
N ARG A 27 5.02 -12.33 15.00
CA ARG A 27 5.73 -13.59 14.79
C ARG A 27 5.68 -14.05 13.32
N TYR A 28 4.51 -13.95 12.69
CA TYR A 28 4.33 -14.34 11.29
C TYR A 28 5.27 -13.57 10.36
N PHE A 29 5.26 -12.24 10.43
CA PHE A 29 6.12 -11.41 9.61
C PHE A 29 7.61 -11.56 9.96
N THR A 30 7.95 -11.80 11.22
CA THR A 30 9.33 -12.08 11.62
C THR A 30 9.86 -13.35 10.96
N LEU A 31 9.09 -14.43 11.00
CA LEU A 31 9.46 -15.69 10.34
C LEU A 31 9.62 -15.53 8.84
N ARG A 32 8.67 -14.86 8.18
CA ARG A 32 8.63 -14.72 6.73
C ARG A 32 9.63 -13.67 6.22
N ASP A 33 9.59 -12.46 6.76
CA ASP A 33 10.26 -11.30 6.16
C ASP A 33 11.65 -11.04 6.74
N ILE A 34 11.90 -11.40 8.01
CA ILE A 34 13.20 -11.22 8.64
C ILE A 34 14.05 -12.49 8.55
N LEU A 35 13.45 -13.66 8.80
CA LEU A 35 14.15 -14.93 8.74
C LEU A 35 14.10 -15.59 7.35
N GLY A 36 13.26 -15.08 6.43
CA GLY A 36 13.19 -15.54 5.04
C GLY A 36 12.60 -16.94 4.89
N HIS A 37 11.79 -17.39 5.84
CA HIS A 37 11.10 -18.67 5.71
C HIS A 37 9.98 -18.54 4.66
N ASP A 38 9.86 -19.53 3.81
CA ASP A 38 8.79 -19.57 2.83
C ASP A 38 7.44 -19.95 3.46
N ASN A 39 6.35 -19.74 2.71
CA ASN A 39 4.99 -20.00 3.17
C ASN A 39 4.69 -21.50 3.38
N SER A 40 5.55 -22.42 2.90
CA SER A 40 5.42 -23.88 3.13
C SER A 40 5.95 -24.30 4.50
N ASN A 41 6.77 -23.45 5.13
CA ASN A 41 7.37 -23.72 6.45
C ASN A 41 6.28 -23.89 7.52
N SER A 42 6.40 -24.92 8.35
CA SER A 42 5.41 -25.27 9.37
C SER A 42 5.21 -24.18 10.43
N GLU A 43 6.28 -23.45 10.81
CA GLU A 43 6.17 -22.37 11.79
C GLU A 43 5.48 -21.13 11.21
N VAL A 44 5.72 -20.83 9.93
CA VAL A 44 4.98 -19.76 9.21
C VAL A 44 3.49 -20.10 9.15
N LYS A 45 3.14 -21.33 8.79
CA LYS A 45 1.73 -21.79 8.77
C LYS A 45 1.07 -21.72 10.14
N LYS A 46 1.78 -22.16 11.21
CA LYS A 46 1.26 -22.06 12.58
C LYS A 46 1.05 -20.60 13.00
N ALA A 47 1.99 -19.71 12.68
CA ALA A 47 1.88 -18.30 12.99
C ALA A 47 0.70 -17.65 12.23
N GLN A 48 0.51 -18.01 10.95
CA GLN A 48 -0.65 -17.53 10.17
C GLN A 48 -1.98 -18.08 10.72
N ALA A 49 -2.03 -19.33 11.13
CA ALA A 49 -3.23 -19.90 11.79
C ALA A 49 -3.56 -19.17 13.11
N ALA A 50 -2.55 -18.74 13.86
CA ALA A 50 -2.74 -17.92 15.07
C ALA A 50 -3.37 -16.55 14.74
N ILE A 51 -2.99 -15.91 13.63
CA ILE A 51 -3.62 -14.67 13.15
C ILE A 51 -5.12 -14.87 12.90
N MET A 52 -5.51 -16.01 12.32
CA MET A 52 -6.89 -16.30 12.00
C MET A 52 -7.76 -16.64 13.22
N SER A 53 -7.14 -16.99 14.36
CA SER A 53 -7.84 -17.43 15.58
C SER A 53 -7.70 -16.46 16.77
N SER A 54 -6.81 -15.48 16.70
CA SER A 54 -6.56 -14.53 17.79
C SER A 54 -6.22 -13.14 17.25
N GLY A 55 -6.19 -12.14 18.14
CA GLY A 55 -5.92 -10.75 17.78
C GLY A 55 -7.05 -10.09 16.98
N PRO A 56 -6.73 -9.10 16.13
CA PRO A 56 -7.74 -8.28 15.47
C PRO A 56 -8.48 -8.96 14.32
N VAL A 57 -7.86 -9.93 13.62
CA VAL A 57 -8.43 -10.53 12.40
C VAL A 57 -9.75 -11.22 12.65
N PRO A 58 -9.90 -12.15 13.63
CA PRO A 58 -11.19 -12.78 13.88
C PRO A 58 -12.29 -11.79 14.31
N VAL A 59 -11.93 -10.71 15.01
CA VAL A 59 -12.88 -9.63 15.36
C VAL A 59 -13.37 -8.91 14.10
N MET A 60 -12.48 -8.62 13.17
CA MET A 60 -12.84 -8.01 11.89
C MET A 60 -13.75 -8.93 11.08
N LEU A 61 -13.41 -10.22 10.97
CA LEU A 61 -14.20 -11.19 10.22
C LEU A 61 -15.58 -11.44 10.84
N ALA A 62 -15.70 -11.43 12.16
CA ALA A 62 -16.99 -11.55 12.86
C ALA A 62 -17.95 -10.39 12.55
N ALA A 63 -17.46 -9.22 12.17
CA ALA A 63 -18.25 -8.05 11.78
C ALA A 63 -18.58 -7.99 10.28
N GLN A 64 -18.10 -8.95 9.47
CA GLN A 64 -18.36 -9.03 8.05
C GLN A 64 -19.80 -9.45 7.75
N GLN A 65 -20.43 -8.82 6.78
CA GLN A 65 -21.74 -9.26 6.26
C GLN A 65 -21.56 -10.50 5.37
N PRO A 66 -22.59 -11.35 5.24
CA PRO A 66 -22.51 -12.60 4.47
C PRO A 66 -22.04 -12.40 3.02
N GLU A 67 -22.39 -11.28 2.40
CA GLU A 67 -22.00 -10.93 1.03
C GLU A 67 -20.54 -10.45 0.89
N GLY A 68 -19.80 -10.32 2.01
CA GLY A 68 -18.38 -9.99 2.01
C GLY A 68 -18.03 -8.52 2.26
N TYR A 69 -18.98 -7.68 2.61
CA TYR A 69 -18.74 -6.27 2.92
C TYR A 69 -18.82 -5.96 4.41
N TRP A 70 -18.35 -4.76 4.79
CA TRP A 70 -18.48 -4.17 6.11
C TRP A 70 -19.25 -2.87 6.04
N ASN A 71 -20.01 -2.57 7.08
CA ASN A 71 -20.78 -1.38 7.31
C ASN A 71 -21.99 -1.25 6.36
N LYS A 72 -21.79 -0.95 5.09
CA LYS A 72 -22.85 -0.80 4.08
C LYS A 72 -22.40 -1.32 2.72
N PRO A 73 -23.34 -1.79 1.88
CA PRO A 73 -23.01 -2.23 0.53
C PRO A 73 -22.55 -1.07 -0.36
N GLY A 74 -21.91 -1.39 -1.49
CA GLY A 74 -21.42 -0.47 -2.49
C GLY A 74 -19.89 -0.48 -2.61
N PRO A 75 -19.25 0.57 -3.15
CA PRO A 75 -17.81 0.61 -3.43
C PRO A 75 -16.89 0.46 -2.21
N GLY A 76 -17.40 0.61 -0.98
CA GLY A 76 -16.70 0.23 0.23
C GLY A 76 -15.65 1.21 0.77
N TYR A 77 -15.51 2.41 0.20
CA TYR A 77 -14.58 3.41 0.73
C TYR A 77 -15.11 4.10 2.00
N GLY A 78 -16.38 4.40 2.04
CA GLY A 78 -16.99 5.06 3.19
C GLY A 78 -17.83 4.11 4.06
N PRO A 79 -17.87 4.32 5.39
CA PRO A 79 -17.10 5.29 6.16
C PRO A 79 -15.60 4.99 6.15
N LYS A 80 -14.78 6.06 6.17
CA LYS A 80 -13.33 5.91 6.12
C LYS A 80 -12.83 5.06 7.29
N TYR A 81 -11.94 4.11 7.02
CA TYR A 81 -11.39 3.11 7.96
C TYR A 81 -12.38 2.04 8.49
N GLN A 82 -13.64 2.07 8.06
CA GLN A 82 -14.66 1.11 8.49
C GLN A 82 -15.32 0.37 7.31
N GLY A 83 -15.21 0.91 6.11
CA GLY A 83 -15.76 0.29 4.91
C GLY A 83 -14.92 -0.87 4.39
N THR A 84 -15.46 -1.60 3.43
CA THR A 84 -14.90 -2.86 2.90
C THR A 84 -13.48 -2.71 2.35
N ILE A 85 -13.18 -1.63 1.62
CA ILE A 85 -11.83 -1.37 1.09
C ILE A 85 -10.81 -1.35 2.24
N TRP A 86 -11.14 -0.68 3.34
CA TRP A 86 -10.23 -0.57 4.49
C TRP A 86 -10.05 -1.89 5.21
N SER A 87 -11.14 -2.65 5.35
CA SER A 87 -11.09 -3.97 5.99
C SER A 87 -10.20 -4.92 5.19
N VAL A 88 -10.31 -4.95 3.86
CA VAL A 88 -9.44 -5.76 2.99
C VAL A 88 -7.97 -5.32 3.12
N ILE A 89 -7.70 -4.01 3.12
CA ILE A 89 -6.35 -3.47 3.31
C ILE A 89 -5.78 -3.90 4.68
N PHE A 90 -6.56 -3.80 5.75
CA PHE A 90 -6.09 -4.17 7.08
C PHE A 90 -5.93 -5.68 7.24
N LEU A 91 -6.82 -6.50 6.70
CA LEU A 91 -6.66 -7.96 6.68
C LEU A 91 -5.33 -8.37 6.04
N ALA A 92 -4.98 -7.78 4.89
CA ALA A 92 -3.71 -8.04 4.23
C ALA A 92 -2.51 -7.62 5.08
N GLN A 93 -2.54 -6.42 5.64
CA GLN A 93 -1.45 -5.92 6.49
C GLN A 93 -1.30 -6.72 7.79
N LEU A 94 -2.37 -7.24 8.33
CA LEU A 94 -2.35 -8.10 9.52
C LEU A 94 -1.98 -9.55 9.19
N GLY A 95 -1.71 -9.90 7.94
CA GLY A 95 -1.26 -11.23 7.54
C GLY A 95 -2.38 -12.27 7.49
N ALA A 96 -3.62 -11.86 7.30
CA ALA A 96 -4.73 -12.79 7.16
C ALA A 96 -4.49 -13.78 6.01
N ASP A 97 -5.01 -15.01 6.17
CA ASP A 97 -4.94 -16.01 5.13
C ASP A 97 -5.94 -15.71 4.01
N GLY A 98 -5.42 -15.40 2.82
CA GLY A 98 -6.24 -15.13 1.62
C GLY A 98 -7.07 -16.33 1.15
N ALA A 99 -6.70 -17.54 1.54
CA ALA A 99 -7.47 -18.76 1.26
C ALA A 99 -8.68 -18.94 2.21
N ASN A 100 -8.76 -18.19 3.30
CA ASN A 100 -9.92 -18.22 4.19
C ASN A 100 -11.18 -17.76 3.43
N PRO A 101 -12.31 -18.50 3.50
CA PRO A 101 -13.52 -18.18 2.74
C PRO A 101 -14.05 -16.76 2.94
N GLN A 102 -14.03 -16.24 4.16
CA GLN A 102 -14.51 -14.88 4.46
C GLN A 102 -13.58 -13.82 3.87
N VAL A 103 -12.26 -14.01 3.96
CA VAL A 103 -11.26 -13.12 3.33
C VAL A 103 -11.44 -13.15 1.82
N HIS A 104 -11.57 -14.35 1.24
CA HIS A 104 -11.80 -14.51 -0.20
C HIS A 104 -13.07 -13.79 -0.66
N THR A 105 -14.20 -13.95 0.06
CA THR A 105 -15.47 -13.29 -0.27
C THR A 105 -15.32 -11.76 -0.24
N SER A 106 -14.55 -11.20 0.71
CA SER A 106 -14.31 -9.75 0.74
C SER A 106 -13.47 -9.24 -0.43
N CYS A 107 -12.46 -10.00 -0.86
CA CYS A 107 -11.67 -9.66 -2.03
C CYS A 107 -12.52 -9.69 -3.31
N GLU A 108 -13.35 -10.73 -3.48
CA GLU A 108 -14.29 -10.82 -4.59
C GLU A 108 -15.27 -9.64 -4.57
N TYR A 109 -15.77 -9.27 -3.39
CA TYR A 109 -16.68 -8.14 -3.24
C TYR A 109 -16.05 -6.82 -3.73
N VAL A 110 -14.84 -6.47 -3.30
CA VAL A 110 -14.20 -5.21 -3.74
C VAL A 110 -13.86 -5.22 -5.22
N LEU A 111 -13.47 -6.36 -5.78
CA LEU A 111 -13.22 -6.49 -7.22
C LEU A 111 -14.50 -6.34 -8.06
N SER A 112 -15.65 -6.69 -7.50
CA SER A 112 -16.95 -6.56 -8.19
C SER A 112 -17.61 -5.20 -7.98
N HIS A 113 -17.31 -4.47 -6.90
CA HIS A 113 -18.06 -3.26 -6.52
C HIS A 113 -17.22 -1.98 -6.44
N SER A 114 -15.89 -2.09 -6.40
CA SER A 114 -15.00 -0.93 -6.21
C SER A 114 -14.29 -0.48 -7.49
N ILE A 115 -14.57 -1.09 -8.65
CA ILE A 115 -13.96 -0.72 -9.93
C ILE A 115 -14.94 0.13 -10.71
N ALA A 116 -14.51 1.33 -11.14
CA ALA A 116 -15.27 2.20 -12.02
C ALA A 116 -15.22 1.69 -13.48
N ASN A 117 -16.11 2.20 -14.32
CA ASN A 117 -16.19 1.79 -15.72
C ASN A 117 -14.95 2.15 -16.58
N ASN A 118 -14.05 3.01 -16.08
CA ASN A 118 -12.73 3.27 -16.68
C ASN A 118 -11.65 2.27 -16.23
N GLY A 119 -11.99 1.29 -15.38
CA GLY A 119 -11.08 0.25 -14.88
C GLY A 119 -10.33 0.58 -13.59
N GLY A 120 -10.40 1.81 -13.06
CA GLY A 120 -9.71 2.20 -11.84
C GLY A 120 -10.49 1.88 -10.57
N PHE A 121 -9.80 1.55 -9.48
CA PHE A 121 -10.42 1.47 -8.16
C PHE A 121 -10.96 2.81 -7.70
N SER A 122 -12.25 2.87 -7.41
CA SER A 122 -12.98 4.11 -7.15
C SER A 122 -13.63 4.11 -5.78
N ALA A 123 -13.59 5.25 -5.11
CA ALA A 123 -14.20 5.45 -3.80
C ALA A 123 -15.73 5.42 -3.83
N ASN A 124 -16.36 5.72 -4.97
CA ASN A 124 -17.82 5.79 -5.13
C ASN A 124 -18.35 5.09 -6.39
N GLY A 125 -17.51 4.35 -7.10
CA GLY A 125 -17.87 3.66 -8.33
C GLY A 125 -17.76 4.51 -9.60
N THR A 126 -17.45 5.81 -9.51
CA THR A 126 -17.32 6.68 -10.69
C THR A 126 -15.86 6.92 -11.08
N PRO A 127 -15.57 7.17 -12.38
CA PRO A 127 -14.19 7.47 -12.81
C PRO A 127 -13.56 8.69 -12.13
N SER A 128 -14.34 9.70 -11.78
CA SER A 128 -13.84 10.91 -11.11
C SER A 128 -13.42 10.70 -9.65
N ALA A 129 -13.82 9.59 -9.05
CA ALA A 129 -13.50 9.25 -7.66
C ALA A 129 -12.43 8.16 -7.52
N VAL A 130 -11.67 7.90 -8.59
CA VAL A 130 -10.47 7.06 -8.50
C VAL A 130 -9.37 7.83 -7.75
N ILE A 131 -8.67 7.16 -6.83
CA ILE A 131 -7.70 7.77 -5.93
C ILE A 131 -6.39 6.98 -5.98
N HIS A 132 -5.27 7.60 -6.37
CA HIS A 132 -3.96 6.93 -6.47
C HIS A 132 -3.58 6.14 -5.21
N CYS A 133 -3.65 6.78 -4.05
CA CYS A 133 -3.26 6.15 -2.80
C CYS A 133 -4.20 5.01 -2.36
N MET A 134 -5.50 5.14 -2.60
CA MET A 134 -6.44 4.06 -2.36
C MET A 134 -6.22 2.88 -3.32
N ALA A 135 -6.12 3.18 -4.62
CA ALA A 135 -5.93 2.16 -5.66
C ALA A 135 -4.63 1.37 -5.42
N GLY A 136 -3.53 2.05 -5.10
CA GLY A 136 -2.27 1.40 -4.78
C GLY A 136 -2.35 0.56 -3.49
N ASN A 137 -2.96 1.07 -2.44
CA ASN A 137 -3.09 0.35 -1.18
C ASN A 137 -3.96 -0.90 -1.33
N LEU A 138 -5.12 -0.77 -1.98
CA LEU A 138 -6.02 -1.90 -2.24
C LEU A 138 -5.40 -2.91 -3.21
N GLY A 139 -4.77 -2.44 -4.29
CA GLY A 139 -4.08 -3.31 -5.24
C GLY A 139 -2.96 -4.13 -4.58
N SER A 140 -2.16 -3.49 -3.71
CA SER A 140 -1.14 -4.17 -2.90
C SER A 140 -1.76 -5.23 -1.98
N ALA A 141 -2.84 -4.88 -1.28
CA ALA A 141 -3.53 -5.79 -0.37
C ALA A 141 -4.09 -7.03 -1.11
N LEU A 142 -4.71 -6.83 -2.26
CA LEU A 142 -5.23 -7.93 -3.07
C LEU A 142 -4.12 -8.85 -3.59
N ILE A 143 -2.94 -8.31 -3.94
CA ILE A 143 -1.77 -9.13 -4.30
C ILE A 143 -1.34 -9.98 -3.10
N ASP A 144 -1.22 -9.40 -1.91
CA ASP A 144 -0.83 -10.10 -0.67
C ASP A 144 -1.82 -11.20 -0.28
N LEU A 145 -3.11 -10.99 -0.55
CA LEU A 145 -4.18 -11.96 -0.32
C LEU A 145 -4.34 -12.98 -1.46
N GLY A 146 -3.38 -13.04 -2.41
CA GLY A 146 -3.30 -14.10 -3.42
C GLY A 146 -4.05 -13.84 -4.73
N TRP A 147 -4.56 -12.62 -4.96
CA TRP A 147 -5.37 -12.29 -6.15
C TRP A 147 -4.57 -11.79 -7.36
N SER A 148 -3.24 -11.89 -7.34
CA SER A 148 -2.38 -11.40 -8.43
C SER A 148 -2.71 -11.99 -9.82
N GLY A 149 -3.40 -13.14 -9.87
CA GLY A 149 -3.88 -13.78 -11.10
C GLY A 149 -5.21 -13.27 -11.63
N ASP A 150 -5.97 -12.47 -10.86
CA ASP A 150 -7.29 -11.98 -11.27
C ASP A 150 -7.16 -10.89 -12.34
N LYS A 151 -7.90 -11.06 -13.44
CA LYS A 151 -7.84 -10.15 -14.60
C LYS A 151 -8.34 -8.72 -14.27
N ARG A 152 -9.30 -8.60 -13.35
CA ARG A 152 -9.84 -7.29 -12.91
C ARG A 152 -8.77 -6.51 -12.14
N LEU A 153 -8.04 -7.20 -11.24
CA LEU A 153 -6.92 -6.59 -10.53
C LEU A 153 -5.80 -6.20 -11.50
N GLN A 154 -5.43 -7.08 -12.43
CA GLN A 154 -4.40 -6.79 -13.42
C GLN A 154 -4.78 -5.56 -14.27
N ALA A 155 -6.03 -5.47 -14.73
CA ALA A 155 -6.54 -4.33 -15.46
C ALA A 155 -6.53 -3.03 -14.64
N ALA A 156 -6.88 -3.12 -13.35
CA ALA A 156 -6.87 -1.95 -12.45
C ALA A 156 -5.44 -1.45 -12.17
N LEU A 157 -4.47 -2.34 -12.05
CA LEU A 157 -3.05 -1.98 -11.90
C LEU A 157 -2.48 -1.37 -13.19
N GLU A 158 -2.86 -1.92 -14.34
CA GLU A 158 -2.49 -1.37 -15.64
C GLU A 158 -3.11 0.02 -15.87
N TRP A 159 -4.37 0.21 -15.46
CA TRP A 159 -5.03 1.51 -15.49
C TRP A 159 -4.33 2.52 -14.54
N GLN A 160 -3.92 2.09 -13.35
CA GLN A 160 -3.15 2.93 -12.44
C GLN A 160 -1.82 3.37 -13.05
N ALA A 161 -1.08 2.46 -13.69
CA ALA A 161 0.15 2.79 -14.40
C ALA A 161 -0.11 3.80 -15.54
N ARG A 162 -1.19 3.62 -16.28
CA ARG A 162 -1.62 4.52 -17.36
C ARG A 162 -1.90 5.93 -16.84
N THR A 163 -2.55 6.07 -15.68
CA THR A 163 -2.83 7.41 -15.12
C THR A 163 -1.58 8.10 -14.60
N ILE A 164 -0.57 7.35 -14.16
CA ILE A 164 0.72 7.91 -13.75
C ILE A 164 1.48 8.44 -14.96
N THR A 165 1.56 7.65 -16.03
CA THR A 165 2.31 8.00 -17.25
C THR A 165 1.61 9.02 -18.13
N GLY A 166 0.29 9.14 -18.02
CA GLY A 166 -0.55 9.96 -18.90
C GLY A 166 -0.80 9.36 -20.29
N GLU A 167 -0.35 8.14 -20.55
CA GLU A 167 -0.46 7.51 -21.86
C GLU A 167 -1.90 7.31 -22.29
N GLY A 168 -2.31 8.01 -23.36
CA GLY A 168 -3.66 7.92 -23.92
C GLY A 168 -4.77 8.47 -23.03
N ILE A 169 -4.44 9.32 -22.04
CA ILE A 169 -5.42 10.02 -21.20
C ILE A 169 -5.36 11.51 -21.54
N ALA A 170 -6.46 12.06 -22.01
CA ALA A 170 -6.56 13.48 -22.38
C ALA A 170 -6.52 14.39 -21.15
N ASP A 171 -6.12 15.64 -21.36
CA ASP A 171 -6.22 16.69 -20.36
C ASP A 171 -7.67 16.87 -19.88
N SER A 172 -7.85 17.34 -18.66
CA SER A 172 -9.16 17.58 -18.04
C SER A 172 -10.04 18.60 -18.76
N GLN A 173 -9.46 19.46 -19.60
CA GLN A 173 -10.17 20.45 -20.41
C GLN A 173 -10.76 19.83 -21.69
N ASN A 174 -10.22 18.73 -22.17
CA ASN A 174 -10.74 18.03 -23.35
C ASN A 174 -12.00 17.22 -22.99
N LYS A 175 -13.16 17.89 -23.02
CA LYS A 175 -14.44 17.28 -22.64
C LYS A 175 -14.96 16.28 -23.68
N ASP A 176 -14.43 16.30 -24.88
CA ASP A 176 -14.82 15.40 -25.96
C ASP A 176 -14.13 14.04 -25.87
N SER A 177 -13.04 13.93 -25.09
CA SER A 177 -12.38 12.67 -24.85
C SER A 177 -13.12 11.86 -23.78
N VAL A 178 -13.40 10.60 -24.10
CA VAL A 178 -14.00 9.64 -23.16
C VAL A 178 -13.04 9.37 -22.00
N GLU A 179 -11.75 9.26 -22.30
CA GLU A 179 -10.71 9.02 -21.32
C GLU A 179 -9.89 10.29 -21.09
N ARG A 180 -10.18 10.96 -19.99
CA ARG A 180 -9.50 12.18 -19.57
C ARG A 180 -9.32 12.24 -18.08
N TYR A 181 -8.37 13.06 -17.64
CA TYR A 181 -8.27 13.43 -16.24
C TYR A 181 -9.48 14.27 -15.80
N TYR A 182 -9.78 14.24 -14.52
CA TYR A 182 -10.84 15.07 -13.93
C TYR A 182 -10.21 16.22 -13.17
N LYS A 183 -10.66 17.45 -13.37
CA LYS A 183 -10.14 18.64 -12.69
C LYS A 183 -10.20 18.52 -11.15
N SER A 184 -11.26 17.90 -10.64
CA SER A 184 -11.43 17.59 -9.22
C SER A 184 -10.84 16.22 -8.83
N GLY A 185 -10.19 15.54 -9.77
CA GLY A 185 -9.73 14.17 -9.60
C GLY A 185 -8.51 14.06 -8.69
N THR A 186 -8.39 12.91 -8.06
CA THR A 186 -7.27 12.53 -7.19
C THR A 186 -6.32 11.55 -7.88
N THR A 187 -6.43 11.42 -9.20
CA THR A 187 -5.58 10.63 -10.08
C THR A 187 -5.20 11.44 -11.31
N GLY A 188 -4.20 12.29 -11.18
CA GLY A 188 -3.61 13.01 -12.30
C GLY A 188 -2.25 12.42 -12.71
N PRO A 189 -1.65 12.92 -13.82
CA PRO A 189 -0.34 12.50 -14.28
C PRO A 189 0.71 12.76 -13.20
N LEU A 190 1.73 11.90 -13.15
CA LEU A 190 2.79 11.99 -12.15
C LEU A 190 2.27 12.23 -10.73
N PHE A 191 1.21 11.47 -10.36
CA PHE A 191 0.56 11.54 -9.04
C PHE A 191 -0.10 12.88 -8.69
N ALA A 192 -0.38 13.73 -9.65
CA ALA A 192 -1.10 14.98 -9.40
C ALA A 192 -2.46 14.68 -8.73
N CYS A 193 -2.78 15.42 -7.69
CA CYS A 193 -3.93 15.14 -6.83
C CYS A 193 -4.64 16.45 -6.43
N SER A 194 -5.94 16.54 -6.65
CA SER A 194 -6.73 17.72 -6.26
C SER A 194 -6.71 17.94 -4.74
N ALA A 195 -6.64 16.87 -3.94
CA ALA A 195 -6.49 16.97 -2.49
C ALA A 195 -5.10 17.51 -2.05
N ASN A 196 -4.14 17.56 -2.98
CA ASN A 196 -2.82 18.15 -2.80
C ASN A 196 -2.65 19.42 -3.66
N ALA A 197 -3.72 20.18 -3.85
CA ALA A 197 -3.73 21.41 -4.65
C ALA A 197 -3.28 21.22 -6.13
N GLY A 198 -3.48 20.03 -6.69
CA GLY A 198 -3.04 19.68 -8.04
C GLY A 198 -1.56 19.32 -8.16
N LEU A 199 -0.81 19.38 -7.07
CA LEU A 199 0.60 18.98 -7.03
C LEU A 199 0.74 17.45 -6.98
N SER A 200 1.90 16.94 -7.40
CA SER A 200 2.25 15.54 -7.26
C SER A 200 2.23 15.12 -5.78
N CYS A 201 1.47 14.08 -5.47
CA CYS A 201 1.24 13.61 -4.11
C CYS A 201 2.15 12.41 -3.79
N ALA A 202 3.09 12.59 -2.88
CA ALA A 202 4.00 11.52 -2.49
C ALA A 202 3.29 10.36 -1.77
N TRP A 203 2.19 10.60 -1.06
CA TRP A 203 1.37 9.50 -0.53
C TRP A 203 0.79 8.64 -1.64
N GLY A 204 0.29 9.29 -2.70
CA GLY A 204 -0.17 8.59 -3.89
C GLY A 204 0.92 7.79 -4.57
N ALA A 205 2.12 8.38 -4.68
CA ALA A 205 3.28 7.73 -5.28
C ALA A 205 3.73 6.50 -4.48
N VAL A 206 3.92 6.61 -3.16
CA VAL A 206 4.33 5.48 -2.31
C VAL A 206 3.32 4.34 -2.39
N LYS A 207 2.01 4.63 -2.27
CA LYS A 207 0.97 3.58 -2.34
C LYS A 207 0.89 2.94 -3.72
N ALA A 208 0.98 3.72 -4.80
CA ALA A 208 1.00 3.18 -6.15
C ALA A 208 2.24 2.29 -6.39
N MET A 209 3.41 2.74 -5.95
CA MET A 209 4.66 1.98 -6.06
C MET A 209 4.66 0.72 -5.19
N LEU A 210 3.97 0.74 -4.05
CA LEU A 210 3.76 -0.45 -3.22
C LEU A 210 3.04 -1.57 -4.00
N ALA A 211 2.00 -1.23 -4.77
CA ALA A 211 1.28 -2.20 -5.59
C ALA A 211 2.07 -2.61 -6.85
N LEU A 212 2.52 -1.63 -7.64
CA LEU A 212 3.20 -1.91 -8.91
C LEU A 212 4.54 -2.62 -8.69
N GLY A 213 5.22 -2.32 -7.59
CA GLY A 213 6.48 -2.96 -7.20
C GLY A 213 6.35 -4.45 -6.91
N LYS A 214 5.18 -4.91 -6.46
CA LYS A 214 4.88 -6.33 -6.19
C LYS A 214 4.64 -7.15 -7.46
N ILE A 215 4.42 -6.51 -8.60
CA ILE A 215 4.28 -7.22 -9.87
C ILE A 215 5.65 -7.80 -10.26
N PRO A 216 5.77 -9.13 -10.50
CA PRO A 216 7.03 -9.75 -10.91
C PRO A 216 7.58 -9.09 -12.19
N LEU A 217 8.89 -8.91 -12.28
CA LEU A 217 9.54 -8.24 -13.42
C LEU A 217 9.10 -8.81 -14.78
N SER A 218 8.99 -10.13 -14.87
CA SER A 218 8.56 -10.84 -16.09
C SER A 218 7.11 -10.60 -16.49
N LYS A 219 6.29 -10.03 -15.60
CA LYS A 219 4.86 -9.73 -15.82
C LYS A 219 4.57 -8.25 -15.97
N ARG A 220 5.59 -7.39 -15.88
CA ARG A 220 5.42 -5.93 -16.02
C ARG A 220 5.33 -5.56 -17.49
N SER A 221 4.21 -4.92 -17.87
CA SER A 221 4.11 -4.28 -19.19
C SER A 221 5.10 -3.11 -19.32
N PRO A 222 5.42 -2.65 -20.53
CA PRO A 222 6.22 -1.44 -20.72
C PRO A 222 5.67 -0.23 -19.98
N ARG A 223 4.35 -0.10 -19.91
CA ARG A 223 3.64 0.98 -19.19
C ARG A 223 3.84 0.88 -17.69
N ILE A 224 3.70 -0.31 -17.10
CA ILE A 224 3.98 -0.53 -15.68
C ILE A 224 5.45 -0.22 -15.36
N GLN A 225 6.38 -0.61 -16.23
CA GLN A 225 7.81 -0.28 -16.06
C GLN A 225 8.03 1.24 -16.10
N SER A 226 7.43 1.94 -17.07
CA SER A 226 7.49 3.41 -17.17
C SER A 226 6.90 4.10 -15.94
N ALA A 227 5.75 3.64 -15.45
CA ALA A 227 5.12 4.19 -14.25
C ALA A 227 5.98 3.98 -13.00
N ILE A 228 6.60 2.79 -12.87
CA ILE A 228 7.54 2.50 -11.78
C ILE A 228 8.76 3.41 -11.86
N GLN A 229 9.32 3.62 -13.05
CA GLN A 229 10.46 4.52 -13.22
C GLN A 229 10.10 5.94 -12.82
N GLN A 230 9.00 6.48 -13.33
CA GLN A 230 8.53 7.83 -12.98
C GLN A 230 8.25 7.98 -11.48
N GLY A 231 7.65 6.96 -10.85
CA GLY A 231 7.40 6.95 -9.41
C GLY A 231 8.69 6.92 -8.60
N THR A 232 9.65 6.11 -9.01
CA THR A 232 10.98 6.02 -8.40
C THR A 232 11.72 7.36 -8.50
N ASP A 233 11.74 7.96 -9.68
CA ASP A 233 12.39 9.24 -9.91
C ASP A 233 11.76 10.36 -9.07
N PHE A 234 10.42 10.37 -8.98
CA PHE A 234 9.72 11.33 -8.13
C PHE A 234 10.04 11.13 -6.65
N LEU A 235 10.00 9.91 -6.14
CA LEU A 235 10.30 9.63 -4.73
C LEU A 235 11.77 9.91 -4.38
N LEU A 236 12.69 9.70 -5.32
CA LEU A 236 14.11 10.01 -5.17
C LEU A 236 14.47 11.47 -5.56
N SER A 237 13.52 12.28 -6.07
CA SER A 237 13.76 13.71 -6.35
C SER A 237 14.00 14.51 -5.06
N ARG A 238 13.55 13.98 -3.93
CA ARG A 238 13.74 14.53 -2.59
C ARG A 238 14.53 13.56 -1.73
N ASP A 239 14.96 14.04 -0.56
CA ASP A 239 15.54 13.18 0.46
C ASP A 239 14.42 12.39 1.17
N PRO A 240 14.36 11.06 1.04
CA PRO A 240 13.30 10.28 1.71
C PRO A 240 13.26 10.45 3.22
N ALA A 241 14.40 10.78 3.84
CA ALA A 241 14.50 10.98 5.28
C ALA A 241 13.94 12.32 5.76
N VAL A 242 13.97 13.32 4.89
CA VAL A 242 13.43 14.66 5.17
C VAL A 242 11.96 14.74 4.75
N ALA A 243 11.58 13.95 3.73
CA ALA A 243 10.24 13.87 3.17
C ALA A 243 9.63 15.24 2.80
N ASP A 244 10.46 16.15 2.26
CA ASP A 244 10.07 17.51 1.86
C ASP A 244 9.33 17.54 0.50
N TYR A 245 8.50 16.54 0.27
CA TYR A 245 7.65 16.45 -0.91
C TYR A 245 6.61 17.56 -0.93
N PRO A 246 6.16 18.01 -2.13
CA PRO A 246 5.11 19.00 -2.27
C PRO A 246 3.85 18.61 -1.49
N PHE A 247 3.35 19.53 -0.64
CA PHE A 247 2.16 19.29 0.17
C PHE A 247 1.33 20.57 0.29
N GLY A 248 0.16 20.60 -0.36
CA GLY A 248 -0.80 21.68 -0.28
C GLY A 248 -0.25 23.08 -0.61
N PRO A 249 -1.06 24.11 -0.46
CA PRO A 249 -0.56 25.49 -0.55
C PRO A 249 0.32 25.82 0.66
N GLY A 250 1.61 26.11 0.42
CA GLY A 250 2.53 26.60 1.44
C GLY A 250 3.69 25.67 1.82
N SER A 251 3.96 24.61 1.09
CA SER A 251 5.19 23.79 1.14
C SER A 251 5.74 23.43 2.54
N ARG A 252 4.88 23.18 3.50
CA ARG A 252 5.30 22.62 4.79
C ARG A 252 5.39 21.10 4.68
N ILE A 253 6.45 20.52 5.26
CA ILE A 253 6.57 19.07 5.43
C ILE A 253 5.39 18.56 6.26
N ASN A 254 4.70 17.54 5.76
CA ASN A 254 3.62 16.93 6.52
C ASN A 254 4.19 16.12 7.69
N SER A 255 3.83 16.49 8.92
CA SER A 255 4.33 15.82 10.13
C SER A 255 3.99 14.31 10.20
N SER A 256 2.99 13.85 9.43
CA SER A 256 2.62 12.43 9.39
C SER A 256 3.72 11.52 8.82
N TRP A 257 4.67 12.07 8.04
CA TRP A 257 5.82 11.31 7.55
C TRP A 257 6.67 10.69 8.67
N PHE A 258 6.63 11.30 9.84
CA PHE A 258 7.43 10.89 11.01
C PHE A 258 6.58 10.24 12.12
N LYS A 259 5.32 9.92 11.84
CA LYS A 259 4.41 9.24 12.77
C LYS A 259 4.20 7.81 12.31
N PHE A 260 4.97 6.91 12.90
CA PHE A 260 4.89 5.50 12.55
C PHE A 260 3.69 4.85 13.23
N GLY A 261 2.98 4.03 12.49
CA GLY A 261 1.82 3.31 12.98
C GLY A 261 1.60 2.02 12.20
N TYR A 262 0.88 1.08 12.79
CA TYR A 262 0.54 -0.19 12.17
C TYR A 262 -0.80 -0.70 12.70
N PRO A 263 -1.70 -1.20 11.85
CA PRO A 263 -1.62 -1.20 10.39
C PRO A 263 -1.71 0.21 9.79
N ILE A 264 -1.13 0.40 8.59
CA ILE A 264 -1.07 1.71 7.93
C ILE A 264 -2.28 1.87 7.00
N GLY A 265 -3.20 2.73 7.38
CA GLY A 265 -4.36 3.06 6.54
C GLY A 265 -4.01 3.99 5.37
N TYR A 266 -4.57 5.19 5.42
CA TYR A 266 -4.46 6.18 4.35
C TYR A 266 -3.13 6.93 4.31
N VAL A 267 -2.62 7.27 5.48
CA VAL A 267 -1.39 8.05 5.66
C VAL A 267 -0.17 7.22 5.23
N THR A 268 0.84 7.87 4.75
CA THR A 268 2.14 7.27 4.42
C THR A 268 3.22 7.88 5.30
N ASP A 269 4.16 7.08 5.73
CA ASP A 269 5.32 7.50 6.50
C ASP A 269 6.65 7.22 5.77
N VAL A 270 7.74 7.66 6.37
CA VAL A 270 9.10 7.47 5.83
C VAL A 270 9.46 6.00 5.73
N LEU A 271 9.03 5.16 6.68
CA LEU A 271 9.36 3.71 6.66
C LEU A 271 8.72 3.04 5.45
N GLN A 272 7.45 3.34 5.16
CA GLN A 272 6.80 2.79 3.99
C GLN A 272 7.41 3.29 2.68
N ASN A 273 7.86 4.55 2.64
CA ASN A 273 8.60 5.06 1.49
C ASN A 273 9.93 4.31 1.28
N LEU A 274 10.67 4.05 2.36
CA LEU A 274 11.92 3.28 2.29
C LEU A 274 11.65 1.82 1.88
N GLU A 275 10.64 1.18 2.44
CA GLU A 275 10.22 -0.18 2.08
C GLU A 275 9.96 -0.29 0.57
N VAL A 276 9.18 0.65 0.02
CA VAL A 276 8.88 0.71 -1.40
C VAL A 276 10.14 0.90 -2.25
N LEU A 277 11.02 1.84 -1.89
CA LEU A 277 12.24 2.09 -2.64
C LEU A 277 13.19 0.88 -2.60
N VAL A 278 13.28 0.18 -1.48
CA VAL A 278 14.06 -1.08 -1.36
C VAL A 278 13.44 -2.17 -2.23
N ALA A 279 12.13 -2.36 -2.20
CA ALA A 279 11.42 -3.33 -3.04
C ALA A 279 11.59 -3.03 -4.55
N LEU A 280 11.73 -1.77 -4.92
CA LEU A 280 12.06 -1.31 -6.27
C LEU A 280 13.57 -1.38 -6.59
N ARG A 281 14.37 -2.05 -5.77
CA ARG A 281 15.83 -2.27 -5.93
C ARG A 281 16.66 -0.98 -5.87
N GLN A 282 16.20 0.04 -5.14
CA GLN A 282 16.92 1.29 -4.95
C GLN A 282 17.78 1.31 -3.68
N ALA A 283 17.95 0.19 -2.99
CA ALA A 283 18.70 0.10 -1.72
C ALA A 283 20.14 0.64 -1.80
N GLN A 284 20.77 0.57 -2.97
CA GLN A 284 22.13 1.10 -3.24
C GLN A 284 22.15 2.57 -3.64
N HIS A 285 20.99 3.22 -3.77
CA HIS A 285 20.95 4.63 -4.16
C HIS A 285 21.55 5.51 -3.06
N THR A 286 22.41 6.47 -3.44
CA THR A 286 23.20 7.28 -2.50
C THR A 286 22.34 8.02 -1.46
N ARG A 287 21.14 8.46 -1.84
CA ARG A 287 20.18 9.12 -0.93
C ARG A 287 19.62 8.19 0.14
N LEU A 288 19.62 6.86 -0.08
CA LEU A 288 19.19 5.88 0.91
C LEU A 288 20.34 5.44 1.81
N THR A 289 21.53 5.20 1.27
CA THR A 289 22.67 4.66 2.02
C THR A 289 23.21 5.60 3.08
N HIS A 290 23.20 6.92 2.84
CA HIS A 290 23.74 7.89 3.80
C HIS A 290 22.78 8.31 4.92
N LYS A 291 21.48 8.12 4.78
CA LYS A 291 20.48 8.76 5.65
C LYS A 291 19.48 7.82 6.33
N VAL A 292 19.43 6.54 6.00
CA VAL A 292 18.61 5.56 6.73
C VAL A 292 18.92 5.61 8.24
N ASN A 293 20.20 5.73 8.60
CA ASN A 293 20.63 5.88 10.00
C ASN A 293 20.14 7.19 10.66
N GLN A 294 19.92 8.27 9.92
CA GLN A 294 19.39 9.52 10.46
C GLN A 294 17.87 9.48 10.66
N CYS A 295 17.13 8.82 9.76
CA CYS A 295 15.69 8.60 9.91
C CYS A 295 15.38 7.80 11.17
N PHE A 296 16.12 6.72 11.41
CA PHE A 296 15.93 5.92 12.62
C PHE A 296 16.24 6.73 13.88
N LYS A 297 17.28 7.55 13.89
CA LYS A 297 17.59 8.41 15.05
C LYS A 297 16.49 9.44 15.30
N ALA A 298 16.02 10.17 14.29
CA ALA A 298 14.98 11.17 14.44
C ALA A 298 13.62 10.57 14.84
N GLY A 299 13.23 9.42 14.30
CA GLY A 299 11.99 8.74 14.66
C GLY A 299 12.01 8.17 16.07
N PHE A 300 13.15 7.65 16.54
CA PHE A 300 13.31 7.16 17.91
C PHE A 300 13.36 8.29 18.95
N GLU A 301 13.88 9.45 18.61
CA GLU A 301 13.88 10.61 19.52
C GLU A 301 12.48 11.21 19.68
N GLN A 302 11.65 11.18 18.63
CA GLN A 302 10.25 11.63 18.71
C GLN A 302 9.30 10.61 19.36
N ALA A 303 9.63 9.31 19.34
CA ALA A 303 8.83 8.29 20.03
C ALA A 303 9.06 8.23 21.54
N LYS A 304 9.97 9.05 22.07
CA LYS A 304 10.24 9.20 23.53
C LYS A 304 9.44 10.36 24.16
N LEU A 305 8.58 11.03 23.39
CA LEU A 305 7.59 12.01 23.87
C LEU A 305 6.20 11.36 23.88
#